data_60651c11188d278d8f22ca861f9e5ace
#
_entry.id   60651c11188d278d8f22ca861f9e5ace
#
_cell.length_a   1.000
_cell.length_b   1.000
_cell.length_c   1.000
_cell.angle_alpha   90.00
_cell.angle_beta   90.00
_cell.angle_gamma   90.00
#
_symmetry.space_group_name_H-M   'P 1'
#
loop_
_entity.id
_entity.type
_entity.pdbx_description
1 polymer ?
#
loop_
_entity_poly.entity_id
_entity_poly.type
_entity_poly.pdbx_seq_one_letter_code
_entity_poly.pdbx_strand_id
1 'polypeptide(L)'
;DLVDFAKYDANNDGIVDLVYIIYAGHSANYRNNKVSNIWPKSGTVTISDTFDGKSIRRYGVSNELNGSDKTSKNNKKINGIGLFCHEFSHTLGLPDIYAYRTPAEDQDDQGMEYWDIMDGGTGVRGGRVPASYLAWEREVMGWMNIDELKKDSSIENLKSIDNGGKAYKIINPNNSNEYIVLQSMQKGAWNQGWGDGTYGKGLLAYRVSYPFNKVNVFDYPNNEKGKPRVIPIPADGKILAAANAGGKLNVYTAQLNGDPYPYN
;
A
#
# COMPACT_ATOMS: atom_id res chain seq x y z
N ASP A 1 30.68 19.80 -6.91
CA ASP A 1 29.72 18.75 -6.50
C ASP A 1 28.82 18.36 -7.67
N LEU A 2 28.43 17.09 -7.73
CA LEU A 2 27.55 16.58 -8.79
C LEU A 2 26.08 16.94 -8.59
N VAL A 3 25.70 17.30 -7.38
CA VAL A 3 24.33 17.63 -6.98
C VAL A 3 24.35 18.96 -6.24
N ASP A 4 23.49 19.88 -6.63
CA ASP A 4 23.22 21.13 -5.92
C ASP A 4 21.96 20.93 -5.07
N PHE A 5 22.17 20.64 -3.79
CA PHE A 5 21.08 20.33 -2.84
C PHE A 5 20.17 21.53 -2.57
N ALA A 6 20.63 22.76 -2.79
CA ALA A 6 19.79 23.94 -2.61
C ALA A 6 18.58 23.98 -3.55
N LYS A 7 18.66 23.31 -4.70
CA LYS A 7 17.55 23.21 -5.66
C LYS A 7 16.40 22.29 -5.22
N TYR A 8 16.63 21.47 -4.20
CA TYR A 8 15.68 20.48 -3.70
C TYR A 8 15.07 20.87 -2.33
N ASP A 9 15.03 22.14 -2.03
CA ASP A 9 14.32 22.77 -0.92
C ASP A 9 13.28 23.73 -1.51
N ALA A 10 12.17 23.17 -1.97
CA ALA A 10 11.16 23.93 -2.74
C ALA A 10 10.38 24.95 -1.90
N ASN A 11 10.24 24.70 -0.60
CA ASN A 11 9.53 25.56 0.34
C ASN A 11 10.45 26.55 1.06
N ASN A 12 11.78 26.48 0.82
CA ASN A 12 12.82 27.33 1.43
C ASN A 12 12.88 27.26 2.96
N ASP A 13 12.64 26.08 3.54
CA ASP A 13 12.72 25.88 5.00
C ASP A 13 14.13 25.47 5.48
N GLY A 14 15.10 25.37 4.58
CA GLY A 14 16.47 24.96 4.86
C GLY A 14 16.67 23.44 4.90
N ILE A 15 15.68 22.67 4.47
CA ILE A 15 15.70 21.21 4.48
C ILE A 15 15.46 20.70 3.06
N VAL A 16 16.27 19.77 2.61
CA VAL A 16 16.02 19.03 1.35
C VAL A 16 14.71 18.26 1.48
N ASP A 17 13.77 18.44 0.54
CA ASP A 17 12.42 17.87 0.61
C ASP A 17 12.44 16.35 0.79
N LEU A 18 13.28 15.67 0.03
CA LEU A 18 13.46 14.22 0.11
C LEU A 18 14.78 13.78 -0.54
N VAL A 19 15.44 12.82 0.09
CA VAL A 19 16.50 12.01 -0.55
C VAL A 19 16.02 10.59 -0.69
N TYR A 20 15.92 10.08 -1.92
CA TYR A 20 15.57 8.69 -2.18
C TYR A 20 16.74 7.95 -2.81
N ILE A 21 17.15 6.83 -2.20
CA ILE A 21 18.34 6.06 -2.58
C ILE A 21 17.92 4.71 -3.15
N ILE A 22 18.31 4.44 -4.38
CA ILE A 22 18.23 3.10 -4.97
C ILE A 22 19.63 2.50 -4.90
N TYR A 23 19.85 1.57 -3.97
CA TYR A 23 21.17 0.95 -3.81
C TYR A 23 21.33 -0.28 -4.68
N ALA A 24 22.56 -0.52 -5.13
CA ALA A 24 22.91 -1.68 -5.92
C ALA A 24 22.77 -2.99 -5.12
N GLY A 25 22.23 -4.03 -5.76
CA GLY A 25 22.15 -5.37 -5.19
C GLY A 25 20.78 -5.75 -4.62
N HIS A 26 20.80 -6.80 -3.78
CA HIS A 26 19.62 -7.37 -3.16
C HIS A 26 19.35 -6.80 -1.77
N SER A 27 18.09 -6.81 -1.34
CA SER A 27 17.67 -6.29 -0.03
C SER A 27 17.62 -7.38 1.05
N ALA A 28 17.58 -6.95 2.30
CA ALA A 28 17.45 -7.84 3.46
C ALA A 28 16.04 -8.42 3.63
N ASN A 29 15.01 -7.84 3.04
CA ASN A 29 13.62 -8.29 3.18
C ASN A 29 13.30 -9.59 2.43
N TYR A 30 14.13 -10.01 1.49
CA TYR A 30 13.98 -11.31 0.86
C TYR A 30 14.48 -12.44 1.76
N ARG A 31 13.66 -13.47 1.91
CA ARG A 31 13.99 -14.65 2.71
C ARG A 31 15.34 -15.24 2.28
N ASN A 32 16.20 -15.53 3.24
CA ASN A 32 17.55 -16.07 3.07
C ASN A 32 18.60 -15.08 2.53
N ASN A 33 18.31 -13.81 2.43
CA ASN A 33 19.35 -12.82 2.15
C ASN A 33 20.19 -12.55 3.40
N LYS A 34 21.35 -11.94 3.18
CA LYS A 34 22.26 -11.60 4.28
C LYS A 34 21.65 -10.50 5.13
N VAL A 35 21.75 -10.63 6.45
CA VAL A 35 21.36 -9.58 7.40
C VAL A 35 22.17 -8.29 7.25
N SER A 36 23.33 -8.35 6.58
CA SER A 36 24.14 -7.20 6.22
C SER A 36 23.60 -6.40 5.04
N ASN A 37 22.62 -6.93 4.29
CA ASN A 37 21.97 -6.19 3.25
C ASN A 37 21.07 -5.10 3.88
N ILE A 38 20.88 -4.00 3.16
CA ILE A 38 20.01 -2.92 3.61
C ILE A 38 18.55 -3.36 3.48
N TRP A 39 17.76 -3.09 4.52
CA TRP A 39 16.31 -3.26 4.47
C TRP A 39 15.69 -2.05 3.77
N PRO A 40 14.84 -2.24 2.74
CA PRO A 40 14.08 -1.14 2.13
C PRO A 40 13.20 -0.50 3.18
N LYS A 41 13.20 0.82 3.24
CA LYS A 41 12.42 1.58 4.23
C LYS A 41 12.40 3.05 3.89
N SER A 42 11.51 3.76 4.53
CA SER A 42 11.54 5.21 4.61
C SER A 42 11.68 5.68 6.06
N GLY A 43 11.98 6.95 6.26
CA GLY A 43 12.10 7.49 7.60
C GLY A 43 12.71 8.87 7.67
N THR A 44 13.05 9.23 8.88
CA THR A 44 13.76 10.48 9.18
C THR A 44 15.14 10.19 9.74
N VAL A 45 16.07 11.09 9.49
CA VAL A 45 17.43 11.02 9.98
C VAL A 45 17.86 12.40 10.47
N THR A 46 18.73 12.44 11.47
CA THR A 46 19.40 13.67 11.88
C THR A 46 20.86 13.56 11.46
N ILE A 47 21.28 14.43 10.54
CA ILE A 47 22.66 14.55 10.09
C ILE A 47 23.14 15.93 10.52
N SER A 48 24.32 15.99 11.15
CA SER A 48 24.93 17.24 11.61
C SER A 48 25.46 18.11 10.45
N ASP A 49 25.85 17.45 9.36
CA ASP A 49 26.40 18.13 8.19
C ASP A 49 25.28 18.78 7.37
N THR A 50 25.65 19.86 6.68
CA THR A 50 24.80 20.50 5.68
C THR A 50 25.41 20.34 4.30
N PHE A 51 24.56 20.29 3.29
CA PHE A 51 24.92 20.16 1.90
C PHE A 51 24.37 21.38 1.14
N ASP A 52 25.26 22.21 0.60
CA ASP A 52 24.91 23.52 0.00
C ASP A 52 24.04 24.38 0.94
N GLY A 53 24.33 24.34 2.25
CA GLY A 53 23.59 25.07 3.26
C GLY A 53 22.24 24.47 3.67
N LYS A 54 21.91 23.27 3.17
CA LYS A 54 20.65 22.57 3.46
C LYS A 54 20.88 21.33 4.33
N SER A 55 19.94 21.05 5.22
CA SER A 55 19.90 19.82 6.02
C SER A 55 19.17 18.71 5.28
N ILE A 56 19.56 17.46 5.52
CA ILE A 56 18.81 16.28 5.06
C ILE A 56 18.12 15.65 6.27
N ARG A 57 16.81 15.48 6.21
CA ARG A 57 16.00 14.89 7.30
C ARG A 57 15.12 13.74 6.88
N ARG A 58 14.61 13.73 5.65
CA ARG A 58 13.70 12.70 5.14
C ARG A 58 14.40 11.86 4.10
N TYR A 59 14.26 10.54 4.21
CA TYR A 59 14.81 9.64 3.23
C TYR A 59 13.86 8.47 2.92
N GLY A 60 14.02 7.91 1.72
CA GLY A 60 13.54 6.59 1.35
C GLY A 60 14.69 5.79 0.75
N VAL A 61 14.62 4.47 0.87
CA VAL A 61 15.64 3.58 0.33
C VAL A 61 15.03 2.28 -0.17
N SER A 62 15.42 1.86 -1.38
CA SER A 62 15.05 0.57 -1.96
C SER A 62 16.21 -0.05 -2.73
N ASN A 63 16.08 -1.33 -3.04
CA ASN A 63 17.11 -2.11 -3.72
C ASN A 63 16.89 -2.16 -5.24
N GLU A 64 18.00 -2.31 -5.97
CA GLU A 64 17.98 -2.47 -7.42
C GLU A 64 17.49 -3.85 -7.86
N LEU A 65 17.94 -4.93 -7.21
CA LEU A 65 17.77 -6.30 -7.70
C LEU A 65 16.66 -7.07 -6.97
N ASN A 66 15.78 -7.69 -7.75
CA ASN A 66 14.72 -8.56 -7.25
C ASN A 66 15.28 -9.88 -6.70
N GLY A 67 14.59 -10.46 -5.71
CA GLY A 67 14.81 -11.80 -5.21
C GLY A 67 16.00 -11.97 -4.29
N SER A 68 16.36 -13.21 -4.09
CA SER A 68 17.43 -13.62 -3.17
C SER A 68 18.79 -13.64 -3.86
N ASP A 69 19.82 -13.21 -3.16
CA ASP A 69 21.22 -13.29 -3.59
C ASP A 69 21.70 -14.73 -3.81
N LYS A 70 21.04 -15.72 -3.18
CA LYS A 70 21.34 -17.15 -3.37
C LYS A 70 20.74 -17.72 -4.65
N THR A 71 19.56 -17.25 -5.04
CA THR A 71 18.83 -17.77 -6.20
C THR A 71 19.16 -17.03 -7.49
N SER A 72 19.76 -15.87 -7.40
CA SER A 72 19.94 -14.92 -8.51
C SER A 72 21.38 -14.82 -9.03
N LYS A 73 22.29 -15.69 -8.62
CA LYS A 73 23.70 -15.59 -9.03
C LYS A 73 23.92 -15.43 -10.53
N ASN A 74 23.06 -16.04 -11.35
CA ASN A 74 23.15 -16.00 -12.82
C ASN A 74 21.96 -15.31 -13.50
N ASN A 75 20.98 -14.77 -12.76
CA ASN A 75 19.78 -14.16 -13.32
C ASN A 75 19.39 -12.91 -12.51
N LYS A 76 20.23 -11.91 -12.59
CA LYS A 76 19.97 -10.60 -11.97
C LYS A 76 18.85 -9.90 -12.70
N LYS A 77 17.70 -9.77 -12.04
CA LYS A 77 16.54 -9.03 -12.55
C LYS A 77 16.40 -7.75 -11.75
N ILE A 78 16.13 -6.67 -12.44
CA ILE A 78 15.77 -5.40 -11.80
C ILE A 78 14.50 -5.60 -10.98
N ASN A 79 14.43 -5.00 -9.81
CA ASN A 79 13.27 -5.04 -8.96
C ASN A 79 12.06 -4.40 -9.64
N GLY A 80 10.86 -4.82 -9.25
CA GLY A 80 9.64 -4.18 -9.69
C GLY A 80 9.45 -2.80 -9.02
N ILE A 81 8.63 -1.97 -9.64
CA ILE A 81 8.32 -0.62 -9.14
C ILE A 81 7.52 -0.63 -7.84
N GLY A 82 6.85 -1.76 -7.50
CA GLY A 82 5.94 -1.83 -6.35
C GLY A 82 6.59 -1.46 -5.03
N LEU A 83 7.76 -2.02 -4.75
CA LEU A 83 8.49 -1.70 -3.52
C LEU A 83 8.91 -0.23 -3.48
N PHE A 84 9.40 0.31 -4.59
CA PHE A 84 9.71 1.73 -4.68
C PHE A 84 8.48 2.59 -4.38
N CYS A 85 7.34 2.31 -5.00
CA CYS A 85 6.10 3.06 -4.80
C CYS A 85 5.62 2.98 -3.35
N HIS A 86 5.69 1.81 -2.73
CA HIS A 86 5.34 1.59 -1.33
C HIS A 86 6.21 2.47 -0.39
N GLU A 87 7.53 2.33 -0.47
CA GLU A 87 8.45 3.10 0.37
C GLU A 87 8.39 4.61 0.10
N PHE A 88 8.18 4.99 -1.16
CA PHE A 88 7.98 6.39 -1.51
C PHE A 88 6.68 6.94 -0.92
N SER A 89 5.61 6.15 -0.87
CA SER A 89 4.33 6.54 -0.29
C SER A 89 4.44 6.86 1.20
N HIS A 90 5.29 6.15 1.93
CA HIS A 90 5.61 6.51 3.30
C HIS A 90 6.25 7.90 3.41
N THR A 91 7.08 8.29 2.44
CA THR A 91 7.65 9.66 2.44
C THR A 91 6.58 10.72 2.21
N LEU A 92 5.45 10.36 1.62
CA LEU A 92 4.28 11.23 1.44
C LEU A 92 3.35 11.23 2.67
N GLY A 93 3.55 10.32 3.63
CA GLY A 93 2.80 10.28 4.89
C GLY A 93 1.84 9.10 5.05
N LEU A 94 1.72 8.21 4.07
CA LEU A 94 0.85 7.03 4.17
C LEU A 94 1.47 5.97 5.09
N PRO A 95 0.69 5.38 6.01
CA PRO A 95 1.12 4.27 6.86
C PRO A 95 1.06 2.93 6.13
N ASP A 96 1.67 1.90 6.71
CA ASP A 96 1.40 0.51 6.36
C ASP A 96 -0.03 0.13 6.77
N ILE A 97 -0.72 -0.59 5.87
CA ILE A 97 -2.07 -1.09 6.13
C ILE A 97 -2.06 -2.51 6.68
N TYR A 98 -1.00 -3.27 6.43
CA TYR A 98 -0.84 -4.59 7.04
C TYR A 98 -0.56 -4.50 8.54
N ALA A 99 -0.90 -5.55 9.29
CA ALA A 99 -0.55 -5.67 10.70
C ALA A 99 0.90 -6.17 10.85
N TYR A 100 1.68 -5.51 11.70
CA TYR A 100 3.07 -5.93 12.02
C TYR A 100 3.16 -7.18 12.90
N ARG A 101 2.03 -7.67 13.40
CA ARG A 101 1.98 -8.86 14.26
C ARG A 101 2.31 -10.11 13.47
N THR A 102 3.11 -10.96 14.06
CA THR A 102 3.51 -12.23 13.46
C THR A 102 3.34 -13.35 14.50
N PRO A 103 2.64 -14.42 14.17
CA PRO A 103 1.80 -14.60 12.99
C PRO A 103 0.52 -13.76 13.07
N ALA A 104 -0.16 -13.54 11.95
CA ALA A 104 -1.52 -13.01 11.97
C ALA A 104 -2.38 -14.01 12.79
N GLU A 105 -2.72 -13.62 14.00
CA GLU A 105 -3.36 -14.54 14.96
C GLU A 105 -4.86 -14.61 14.73
N ASP A 106 -5.45 -13.56 14.17
CA ASP A 106 -6.89 -13.42 13.95
C ASP A 106 -7.20 -13.01 12.50
N GLN A 107 -8.39 -13.34 12.04
CA GLN A 107 -8.84 -13.00 10.69
C GLN A 107 -8.93 -11.48 10.45
N ASP A 108 -9.23 -10.72 11.48
CA ASP A 108 -9.36 -9.26 11.43
C ASP A 108 -8.01 -8.52 11.49
N ASP A 109 -6.90 -9.25 11.55
CA ASP A 109 -5.55 -8.67 11.48
C ASP A 109 -5.03 -8.49 10.05
N GLN A 110 -5.83 -8.85 9.07
CA GLN A 110 -5.39 -9.00 7.70
C GLN A 110 -4.97 -7.71 7.02
N GLY A 111 -5.70 -6.61 7.20
CA GLY A 111 -5.54 -5.40 6.39
C GLY A 111 -6.20 -5.52 5.02
N MET A 112 -5.68 -4.82 4.02
CA MET A 112 -6.25 -4.77 2.66
C MET A 112 -5.56 -5.73 1.67
N GLU A 113 -4.52 -6.42 2.10
CA GLU A 113 -3.82 -7.48 1.36
C GLU A 113 -3.40 -7.05 -0.06
N TYR A 114 -3.66 -7.88 -1.07
CA TYR A 114 -3.29 -7.56 -2.46
C TYR A 114 -4.13 -6.47 -3.12
N TRP A 115 -5.17 -5.97 -2.43
CA TRP A 115 -5.97 -4.85 -2.95
C TRP A 115 -5.23 -3.50 -2.87
N ASP A 116 -4.21 -3.41 -2.04
CA ASP A 116 -3.59 -2.14 -1.68
C ASP A 116 -2.06 -2.19 -1.81
N ILE A 117 -1.49 -1.10 -2.37
CA ILE A 117 -0.04 -0.94 -2.49
C ILE A 117 0.64 -0.71 -1.13
N MET A 118 -0.07 -0.16 -0.14
CA MET A 118 0.43 0.00 1.23
C MET A 118 0.30 -1.27 2.06
N ASP A 119 -0.04 -2.38 1.40
CA ASP A 119 -0.09 -3.74 1.94
C ASP A 119 0.58 -4.72 0.96
N GLY A 120 0.14 -5.96 0.92
CA GLY A 120 0.65 -7.02 0.05
C GLY A 120 0.60 -6.73 -1.45
N GLY A 121 -0.24 -5.77 -1.87
CA GLY A 121 -0.35 -5.32 -3.26
C GLY A 121 0.94 -4.79 -3.86
N THR A 122 1.90 -4.35 -3.05
CA THR A 122 3.25 -3.97 -3.49
C THR A 122 3.97 -5.11 -4.21
N GLY A 123 3.71 -6.37 -3.81
CA GLY A 123 4.35 -7.57 -4.35
C GLY A 123 3.66 -8.17 -5.56
N VAL A 124 2.49 -7.69 -5.96
CA VAL A 124 1.71 -8.26 -7.06
C VAL A 124 2.52 -8.31 -8.35
N ARG A 125 2.49 -9.49 -9.01
CA ARG A 125 3.29 -9.79 -10.21
C ARG A 125 4.79 -9.53 -10.05
N GLY A 126 5.32 -9.78 -8.85
CA GLY A 126 6.71 -9.51 -8.52
C GLY A 126 7.04 -8.02 -8.45
N GLY A 127 6.07 -7.21 -8.07
CA GLY A 127 6.17 -5.76 -7.96
C GLY A 127 6.23 -5.02 -9.29
N ARG A 128 6.06 -5.71 -10.42
CA ARG A 128 6.13 -5.06 -11.75
C ARG A 128 4.85 -4.36 -12.15
N VAL A 129 3.73 -4.88 -11.68
CA VAL A 129 2.41 -4.30 -11.81
C VAL A 129 1.75 -4.39 -10.44
N PRO A 130 2.19 -3.56 -9.48
CA PRO A 130 1.62 -3.55 -8.14
C PRO A 130 0.15 -3.12 -8.18
N ALA A 131 -0.57 -3.37 -7.09
CA ALA A 131 -1.87 -2.77 -6.89
C ALA A 131 -1.77 -1.25 -6.87
N SER A 132 -2.85 -0.57 -7.24
CA SER A 132 -2.95 0.87 -7.09
C SER A 132 -3.35 1.25 -5.66
N TYR A 133 -3.31 2.55 -5.37
CA TYR A 133 -3.91 3.08 -4.16
C TYR A 133 -5.42 2.90 -4.17
N LEU A 134 -5.99 2.55 -3.02
CA LEU A 134 -7.43 2.59 -2.81
C LEU A 134 -7.97 4.03 -2.77
N ALA A 135 -9.28 4.17 -2.87
CA ALA A 135 -9.92 5.49 -2.85
C ALA A 135 -9.61 6.25 -1.56
N TRP A 136 -9.56 5.56 -0.41
CA TRP A 136 -9.25 6.16 0.88
C TRP A 136 -7.89 6.86 0.89
N GLU A 137 -6.85 6.18 0.42
CA GLU A 137 -5.50 6.76 0.38
C GLU A 137 -5.42 7.95 -0.57
N ARG A 138 -6.10 7.86 -1.72
CA ARG A 138 -6.17 8.97 -2.67
C ARG A 138 -6.89 10.18 -2.07
N GLU A 139 -7.90 9.97 -1.22
CA GLU A 139 -8.55 11.05 -0.47
C GLU A 139 -7.62 11.62 0.59
N VAL A 140 -6.90 10.78 1.36
CA VAL A 140 -5.89 11.20 2.33
C VAL A 140 -4.81 12.07 1.69
N MET A 141 -4.37 11.69 0.50
CA MET A 141 -3.36 12.43 -0.27
C MET A 141 -3.91 13.67 -1.01
N GLY A 142 -5.21 13.91 -0.94
CA GLY A 142 -5.84 15.02 -1.65
C GLY A 142 -5.92 14.83 -3.17
N TRP A 143 -5.76 13.61 -3.67
CA TRP A 143 -5.77 13.30 -5.11
C TRP A 143 -7.18 13.01 -5.64
N MET A 144 -8.13 12.70 -4.76
CA MET A 144 -9.54 12.55 -5.11
C MET A 144 -10.42 12.88 -3.89
N ASN A 145 -11.71 13.11 -4.15
CA ASN A 145 -12.75 13.16 -3.12
C ASN A 145 -13.63 11.92 -3.24
N ILE A 146 -14.01 11.34 -2.10
CA ILE A 146 -14.98 10.26 -2.03
C ILE A 146 -16.36 10.85 -1.77
N ASP A 147 -17.30 10.66 -2.70
CA ASP A 147 -18.64 11.22 -2.59
C ASP A 147 -19.43 10.53 -1.47
N GLU A 148 -20.07 11.30 -0.59
CA GLU A 148 -20.88 10.75 0.50
C GLU A 148 -22.28 10.36 0.02
N LEU A 149 -22.69 9.12 0.31
CA LEU A 149 -24.07 8.65 0.11
C LEU A 149 -24.89 8.92 1.37
N LYS A 150 -25.78 9.91 1.30
CA LYS A 150 -26.63 10.34 2.43
C LYS A 150 -28.03 9.73 2.44
N LYS A 151 -28.41 9.07 1.35
CA LYS A 151 -29.72 8.46 1.15
C LYS A 151 -29.63 7.32 0.16
N ASP A 152 -30.66 6.54 0.07
CA ASP A 152 -30.80 5.50 -0.96
C ASP A 152 -30.55 6.09 -2.35
N SER A 153 -29.64 5.47 -3.07
CA SER A 153 -29.20 5.92 -4.38
C SER A 153 -28.91 4.71 -5.28
N SER A 154 -29.21 4.85 -6.55
CA SER A 154 -28.77 3.91 -7.58
C SER A 154 -27.64 4.55 -8.37
N ILE A 155 -26.52 3.84 -8.52
CA ILE A 155 -25.37 4.30 -9.27
C ILE A 155 -25.15 3.29 -10.40
N GLU A 156 -25.37 3.76 -11.61
CA GLU A 156 -25.19 2.94 -12.81
C GLU A 156 -23.81 3.17 -13.42
N ASN A 157 -23.26 2.12 -14.04
CA ASN A 157 -22.00 2.17 -14.80
C ASN A 157 -20.81 2.72 -14.01
N LEU A 158 -20.70 2.33 -12.73
CA LEU A 158 -19.59 2.74 -11.87
C LEU A 158 -18.25 2.22 -12.44
N LYS A 159 -17.44 3.15 -12.94
CA LYS A 159 -16.09 2.86 -13.44
C LYS A 159 -15.12 2.72 -12.28
N SER A 160 -14.06 1.93 -12.48
CA SER A 160 -12.92 1.91 -11.58
C SER A 160 -12.28 3.30 -11.44
N ILE A 161 -11.82 3.63 -10.24
CA ILE A 161 -11.10 4.88 -9.97
C ILE A 161 -9.84 5.02 -10.83
N ASP A 162 -9.20 3.90 -11.22
CA ASP A 162 -8.05 3.89 -12.14
C ASP A 162 -8.42 4.27 -13.58
N ASN A 163 -9.70 4.21 -13.92
CA ASN A 163 -10.24 4.58 -15.23
C ASN A 163 -11.08 5.86 -15.17
N GLY A 164 -10.77 6.75 -14.24
CA GLY A 164 -11.47 8.03 -14.07
C GLY A 164 -12.86 7.89 -13.44
N GLY A 165 -13.13 6.76 -12.75
CA GLY A 165 -14.35 6.56 -11.99
C GLY A 165 -14.32 7.26 -10.63
N LYS A 166 -15.40 7.08 -9.88
CA LYS A 166 -15.61 7.62 -8.53
C LYS A 166 -15.60 6.51 -7.49
N ALA A 167 -15.41 6.89 -6.24
CA ALA A 167 -15.71 6.08 -5.08
C ALA A 167 -16.77 6.79 -4.24
N TYR A 168 -17.44 6.02 -3.39
CA TYR A 168 -18.49 6.51 -2.51
C TYR A 168 -18.23 6.07 -1.08
N LYS A 169 -18.72 6.86 -0.11
CA LYS A 169 -18.66 6.48 1.30
C LYS A 169 -20.02 6.63 1.99
N ILE A 170 -20.26 5.72 2.93
CA ILE A 170 -21.41 5.73 3.83
C ILE A 170 -20.85 5.95 5.23
N ILE A 171 -21.12 7.12 5.78
CA ILE A 171 -20.58 7.53 7.08
C ILE A 171 -21.50 7.01 8.20
N ASN A 172 -20.88 6.47 9.27
CA ASN A 172 -21.60 6.13 10.48
C ASN A 172 -22.18 7.41 11.13
N PRO A 173 -23.50 7.54 11.27
CA PRO A 173 -24.11 8.77 11.79
C PRO A 173 -23.73 9.08 13.25
N ASN A 174 -23.26 8.06 13.99
CA ASN A 174 -22.85 8.20 15.38
C ASN A 174 -21.33 8.43 15.54
N ASN A 175 -20.55 8.23 14.47
CA ASN A 175 -19.10 8.39 14.50
C ASN A 175 -18.57 8.74 13.10
N SER A 176 -18.34 9.98 12.80
CA SER A 176 -17.88 10.44 11.49
C SER A 176 -16.49 9.94 11.08
N ASN A 177 -15.71 9.40 12.01
CA ASN A 177 -14.42 8.77 11.72
C ASN A 177 -14.56 7.31 11.25
N GLU A 178 -15.77 6.77 11.27
CA GLU A 178 -16.09 5.43 10.84
C GLU A 178 -17.01 5.45 9.63
N TYR A 179 -16.61 4.80 8.56
CA TYR A 179 -17.38 4.76 7.32
C TYR A 179 -17.03 3.55 6.47
N ILE A 180 -17.91 3.20 5.57
CA ILE A 180 -17.70 2.19 4.54
C ILE A 180 -17.36 2.91 3.25
N VAL A 181 -16.30 2.49 2.59
CA VAL A 181 -15.95 2.96 1.24
C VAL A 181 -16.37 1.90 0.23
N LEU A 182 -16.92 2.36 -0.88
CA LEU A 182 -17.37 1.57 -2.01
C LEU A 182 -16.64 2.02 -3.27
N GLN A 183 -15.91 1.10 -3.91
CA GLN A 183 -15.23 1.37 -5.18
C GLN A 183 -15.34 0.20 -6.15
N SER A 184 -15.40 0.50 -7.43
CA SER A 184 -15.43 -0.53 -8.47
C SER A 184 -14.02 -1.05 -8.74
N MET A 185 -13.85 -2.37 -8.67
CA MET A 185 -12.63 -3.06 -9.07
C MET A 185 -12.81 -3.67 -10.46
N GLN A 186 -11.95 -3.26 -11.37
CA GLN A 186 -11.96 -3.72 -12.76
C GLN A 186 -10.54 -4.04 -13.20
N LYS A 187 -10.39 -5.09 -13.97
CA LYS A 187 -9.09 -5.43 -14.57
C LYS A 187 -8.69 -4.35 -15.58
N GLY A 188 -7.50 -3.81 -15.43
CA GLY A 188 -6.96 -2.77 -16.30
C GLY A 188 -5.93 -1.92 -15.60
N ALA A 189 -5.19 -1.10 -16.33
CA ALA A 189 -4.14 -0.25 -15.82
C ALA A 189 -3.19 -1.01 -14.87
N TRP A 190 -3.09 -0.58 -13.61
CA TRP A 190 -2.30 -1.27 -12.58
C TRP A 190 -2.98 -2.53 -12.03
N ASN A 191 -4.28 -2.65 -12.13
CA ASN A 191 -5.05 -3.81 -11.68
C ASN A 191 -5.12 -4.90 -12.77
N GLN A 192 -4.00 -5.56 -13.06
CA GLN A 192 -3.89 -6.55 -14.14
C GLN A 192 -4.07 -8.01 -13.69
N GLY A 193 -4.43 -8.21 -12.44
CA GLY A 193 -4.55 -9.54 -11.83
C GLY A 193 -3.28 -9.97 -11.11
N TRP A 194 -3.44 -10.95 -10.23
CA TRP A 194 -2.37 -11.50 -9.42
C TRP A 194 -1.48 -12.46 -10.22
N GLY A 195 -0.45 -13.03 -9.58
CA GLY A 195 0.55 -13.84 -10.26
C GLY A 195 0.02 -15.09 -11.00
N ASP A 196 -1.13 -15.60 -10.59
CA ASP A 196 -1.85 -16.72 -11.22
C ASP A 196 -2.80 -16.28 -12.36
N GLY A 197 -2.87 -14.98 -12.65
CA GLY A 197 -3.74 -14.42 -13.67
C GLY A 197 -5.18 -14.16 -13.23
N THR A 198 -5.54 -14.50 -11.99
CA THR A 198 -6.86 -14.19 -11.42
C THR A 198 -6.95 -12.73 -10.98
N TYR A 199 -8.14 -12.20 -10.88
CA TYR A 199 -8.42 -10.89 -10.33
C TYR A 199 -9.90 -10.76 -10.01
N GLY A 200 -10.23 -10.49 -8.75
CA GLY A 200 -11.59 -10.18 -8.33
C GLY A 200 -12.07 -8.88 -8.97
N LYS A 201 -13.25 -8.92 -9.54
CA LYS A 201 -13.91 -7.76 -10.15
C LYS A 201 -15.29 -7.58 -9.56
N GLY A 202 -15.70 -6.34 -9.38
CA GLY A 202 -16.99 -6.00 -8.80
C GLY A 202 -16.88 -4.77 -7.92
N LEU A 203 -17.78 -4.65 -6.97
CA LEU A 203 -17.79 -3.58 -5.98
C LEU A 203 -17.00 -4.03 -4.75
N LEU A 204 -15.82 -3.47 -4.54
CA LEU A 204 -15.09 -3.66 -3.29
C LEU A 204 -15.65 -2.73 -2.22
N ALA A 205 -16.06 -3.32 -1.10
CA ALA A 205 -16.47 -2.61 0.09
C ALA A 205 -15.43 -2.80 1.19
N TYR A 206 -15.05 -1.74 1.89
CA TYR A 206 -14.14 -1.84 3.03
C TYR A 206 -14.49 -0.79 4.09
N ARG A 207 -14.27 -1.16 5.34
CA ARG A 207 -14.47 -0.28 6.48
C ARG A 207 -13.22 0.52 6.76
N VAL A 208 -13.42 1.80 7.02
CA VAL A 208 -12.40 2.69 7.59
C VAL A 208 -12.91 3.18 8.94
N SER A 209 -12.09 3.03 9.98
CA SER A 209 -12.32 3.57 11.34
C SER A 209 -11.07 4.33 11.78
N TYR A 210 -10.74 5.37 11.02
CA TYR A 210 -9.47 6.07 11.15
C TYR A 210 -9.68 7.57 10.96
N PRO A 211 -9.45 8.39 12.00
CA PRO A 211 -9.58 9.82 11.87
C PRO A 211 -8.65 10.37 10.79
N PHE A 212 -9.24 11.00 9.79
CA PHE A 212 -8.52 11.51 8.61
C PHE A 212 -7.35 12.42 8.97
N ASN A 213 -7.53 13.28 9.96
CA ASN A 213 -6.52 14.22 10.43
C ASN A 213 -5.42 13.60 11.31
N LYS A 214 -5.49 12.31 11.59
CA LYS A 214 -4.48 11.56 12.35
C LYS A 214 -3.65 10.61 11.50
N VAL A 215 -3.97 10.51 10.20
CA VAL A 215 -3.21 9.65 9.29
C VAL A 215 -1.77 10.15 9.20
N ASN A 216 -0.84 9.29 9.51
CA ASN A 216 0.59 9.57 9.39
C ASN A 216 1.38 8.27 9.28
N VAL A 217 2.61 8.37 8.75
CA VAL A 217 3.47 7.22 8.45
C VAL A 217 3.87 6.39 9.68
N PHE A 218 3.79 6.94 10.87
CA PHE A 218 4.16 6.26 12.12
C PHE A 218 2.97 5.62 12.83
N ASP A 219 1.77 5.75 12.28
CA ASP A 219 0.61 5.03 12.79
C ASP A 219 0.51 3.66 12.11
N TYR A 220 -0.09 2.72 12.80
CA TYR A 220 -0.26 1.35 12.35
C TYR A 220 -1.74 0.98 12.49
N PRO A 221 -2.58 1.33 11.49
CA PRO A 221 -4.04 1.29 11.63
C PRO A 221 -4.60 -0.10 11.95
N ASN A 222 -3.90 -1.16 11.54
CA ASN A 222 -4.38 -2.53 11.76
C ASN A 222 -3.56 -3.31 12.81
N ASN A 223 -2.75 -2.63 13.62
CA ASN A 223 -1.84 -3.30 14.56
C ASN A 223 -2.47 -3.63 15.92
N GLU A 224 -3.63 -3.06 16.25
CA GLU A 224 -4.36 -3.38 17.48
C GLU A 224 -5.26 -4.59 17.24
N LYS A 225 -4.99 -5.70 17.98
CA LYS A 225 -5.75 -6.94 17.88
C LYS A 225 -7.26 -6.73 18.13
N GLY A 226 -8.09 -7.26 17.23
CA GLY A 226 -9.54 -7.15 17.31
C GLY A 226 -10.11 -5.77 16.94
N LYS A 227 -9.26 -4.82 16.51
CA LYS A 227 -9.67 -3.46 16.17
C LYS A 227 -9.02 -2.97 14.88
N PRO A 228 -9.11 -3.70 13.78
CA PRO A 228 -8.59 -3.24 12.50
C PRO A 228 -9.32 -1.96 12.09
N ARG A 229 -8.56 -0.97 11.62
CA ARG A 229 -9.10 0.34 11.24
C ARG A 229 -9.35 0.47 9.74
N VAL A 230 -8.67 -0.32 8.92
CA VAL A 230 -8.88 -0.38 7.46
C VAL A 230 -8.91 -1.84 7.04
N ILE A 231 -10.11 -2.36 6.70
CA ILE A 231 -10.29 -3.79 6.45
C ILE A 231 -11.41 -4.03 5.42
N PRO A 232 -11.28 -5.03 4.52
CA PRO A 232 -12.34 -5.36 3.58
C PRO A 232 -13.62 -5.85 4.29
N ILE A 233 -14.74 -5.66 3.61
CA ILE A 233 -16.04 -6.28 3.91
C ILE A 233 -16.29 -7.25 2.75
N PRO A 234 -15.80 -8.49 2.84
CA PRO A 234 -15.83 -9.42 1.72
C PRO A 234 -17.23 -9.91 1.42
N ALA A 235 -17.57 -10.02 0.12
CA ALA A 235 -18.89 -10.47 -0.32
C ALA A 235 -19.16 -11.95 0.01
N ASP A 236 -18.11 -12.78 0.07
CA ASP A 236 -18.20 -14.19 0.47
C ASP A 236 -18.12 -14.40 2.00
N GLY A 237 -17.95 -13.32 2.76
CA GLY A 237 -17.84 -13.35 4.22
C GLY A 237 -16.56 -13.98 4.76
N LYS A 238 -15.54 -14.20 3.91
CA LYS A 238 -14.30 -14.85 4.31
C LYS A 238 -13.14 -13.87 4.29
N ILE A 239 -12.33 -13.94 5.33
CA ILE A 239 -11.05 -13.26 5.44
C ILE A 239 -9.97 -14.32 5.69
N LEU A 240 -8.92 -14.31 4.88
CA LEU A 240 -7.82 -15.24 4.97
C LEU A 240 -6.50 -14.53 4.74
N ALA A 241 -5.74 -14.30 5.80
CA ALA A 241 -4.41 -13.72 5.68
C ALA A 241 -3.47 -14.60 4.84
N ALA A 242 -2.56 -13.98 4.11
CA ALA A 242 -1.59 -14.67 3.26
C ALA A 242 -0.77 -15.72 4.06
N ALA A 243 -0.43 -15.43 5.31
CA ALA A 243 0.24 -16.36 6.22
C ALA A 243 -0.58 -17.63 6.47
N ASN A 244 -1.90 -17.51 6.59
CA ASN A 244 -2.81 -18.62 6.87
C ASN A 244 -3.12 -19.47 5.63
N ALA A 245 -2.85 -18.96 4.43
CA ALA A 245 -2.91 -19.74 3.19
C ALA A 245 -1.75 -20.74 3.04
N GLY A 246 -0.84 -20.81 4.02
CA GLY A 246 0.30 -21.71 4.01
C GLY A 246 1.27 -21.49 2.85
N GLY A 247 1.37 -20.26 2.37
CA GLY A 247 2.22 -19.90 1.23
C GLY A 247 1.68 -20.35 -0.14
N LYS A 248 0.44 -20.84 -0.20
CA LYS A 248 -0.20 -21.27 -1.45
C LYS A 248 -0.92 -20.09 -2.09
N LEU A 249 -0.26 -19.47 -3.05
CA LEU A 249 -0.78 -18.29 -3.77
C LEU A 249 -2.17 -18.51 -4.36
N ASN A 250 -2.43 -19.68 -4.95
CA ASN A 250 -3.72 -19.99 -5.55
C ASN A 250 -4.87 -20.09 -4.53
N VAL A 251 -4.61 -20.51 -3.31
CA VAL A 251 -5.61 -20.53 -2.23
C VAL A 251 -5.93 -19.12 -1.79
N TYR A 252 -4.90 -18.31 -1.63
CA TYR A 252 -5.02 -16.92 -1.21
C TYR A 252 -5.73 -16.05 -2.24
N THR A 253 -5.33 -16.12 -3.51
CA THR A 253 -5.96 -15.34 -4.58
C THR A 253 -7.38 -15.81 -4.89
N ALA A 254 -7.69 -17.09 -4.68
CA ALA A 254 -9.07 -17.59 -4.81
C ALA A 254 -9.99 -16.97 -3.75
N GLN A 255 -9.49 -16.79 -2.51
CA GLN A 255 -10.26 -16.11 -1.47
C GLN A 255 -10.48 -14.63 -1.83
N LEU A 256 -9.42 -13.91 -2.19
CA LEU A 256 -9.53 -12.50 -2.59
C LEU A 256 -10.49 -12.27 -3.77
N ASN A 257 -10.68 -13.24 -4.64
CA ASN A 257 -11.67 -13.15 -5.72
C ASN A 257 -13.12 -13.14 -5.21
N GLY A 258 -13.35 -13.57 -3.98
CA GLY A 258 -14.65 -13.55 -3.32
C GLY A 258 -14.98 -12.25 -2.58
N ASP A 259 -14.01 -11.33 -2.44
CA ASP A 259 -14.20 -10.07 -1.72
C ASP A 259 -15.17 -9.10 -2.43
N PRO A 260 -15.09 -8.88 -3.76
CA PRO A 260 -15.97 -7.93 -4.42
C PRO A 260 -17.40 -8.44 -4.61
N TYR A 261 -18.37 -7.55 -4.47
CA TYR A 261 -19.79 -7.81 -4.75
C TYR A 261 -20.12 -7.72 -6.24
N PRO A 262 -21.10 -8.52 -6.75
CA PRO A 262 -21.74 -9.63 -6.04
C PRO A 262 -20.82 -10.84 -5.98
N TYR A 263 -20.93 -11.61 -4.92
CA TYR A 263 -20.36 -12.95 -4.86
C TYR A 263 -21.32 -13.95 -5.52
N ASN A 264 -20.86 -14.65 -6.55
CA ASN A 264 -21.62 -15.66 -7.29
C ASN A 264 -21.08 -17.06 -7.03
#